data_a7e655568176d6541d257e629a863d83
#
_entry.id   a7e655568176d6541d257e629a863d83
#
_cell.length_a   1.000
_cell.length_b   1.000
_cell.length_c   1.000
_cell.angle_alpha   90.00
_cell.angle_beta   90.00
_cell.angle_gamma   90.00
#
_symmetry.space_group_name_H-M   'P 1'
#
loop_
_entity.id
_entity.type
_entity.pdbx_description
1 polymer ?
#
loop_
_entity_poly.entity_id
_entity_poly.type
_entity_poly.pdbx_seq_one_letter_code
_entity_poly.pdbx_strand_id
1 'polypeptide(L)'
;MRRFGAFRGEGTVGGGGHVRLSHGGVHTAPQANLPGLYDAMLARLGSLRDPREAALAYFAAAIHGQFYFDGNKRAARLMMAGHLLAHGYDAINIPYGRMSEFDTALDRLFDTHDGTELMVFAADCAS
;
A
#
# COMPACT_ATOMS: atom_id res chain seq x y z
N MET A 1 8.18 10.94 0.56
CA MET A 1 7.21 10.42 1.57
C MET A 1 7.96 9.89 2.77
N ARG A 2 7.41 10.07 3.94
CA ARG A 2 7.99 9.56 5.18
C ARG A 2 7.27 8.29 5.61
N ARG A 3 7.92 7.47 6.42
CA ARG A 3 7.22 6.36 7.05
C ARG A 3 6.28 6.86 8.15
N PHE A 4 5.24 6.08 8.41
CA PHE A 4 4.10 6.47 9.25
C PHE A 4 4.29 6.05 10.73
N GLY A 5 5.52 5.83 11.18
CA GLY A 5 5.84 5.40 12.54
C GLY A 5 6.81 4.23 12.53
N ALA A 6 6.89 3.49 13.63
CA ALA A 6 7.76 2.33 13.73
C ALA A 6 7.24 1.16 12.89
N PHE A 7 8.13 0.45 12.23
CA PHE A 7 7.79 -0.75 11.49
C PHE A 7 7.59 -1.94 12.45
N ARG A 8 6.87 -2.95 11.98
CA ARG A 8 6.73 -4.20 12.72
C ARG A 8 8.08 -4.81 13.02
N GLY A 9 8.22 -5.36 14.23
CA GLY A 9 9.48 -5.94 14.70
C GLY A 9 10.53 -4.94 15.18
N GLU A 10 10.30 -3.63 15.05
CA GLU A 10 11.20 -2.62 15.58
C GLU A 10 10.94 -2.37 17.08
N GLY A 11 12.01 -2.35 17.89
CA GLY A 11 11.90 -2.07 19.32
C GLY A 11 10.90 -3.00 20.01
N THR A 12 9.85 -2.41 20.59
CA THR A 12 8.78 -3.15 21.27
C THR A 12 7.58 -3.48 20.35
N VAL A 13 7.62 -3.07 19.10
CA VAL A 13 6.55 -3.34 18.15
C VAL A 13 6.56 -4.81 17.76
N GLY A 14 5.40 -5.45 17.78
CA GLY A 14 5.27 -6.86 17.42
C GLY A 14 5.61 -7.15 15.97
N GLY A 15 5.83 -8.42 15.68
CA GLY A 15 5.98 -8.93 14.32
C GLY A 15 4.65 -8.92 13.56
N GLY A 16 4.54 -9.73 12.52
CA GLY A 16 3.31 -9.82 11.72
C GLY A 16 3.65 -9.93 10.24
N GLY A 17 2.93 -9.20 9.41
CA GLY A 17 3.12 -9.24 7.96
C GLY A 17 2.45 -10.44 7.30
N HIS A 18 1.56 -11.12 8.03
CA HIS A 18 0.75 -12.21 7.50
C HIS A 18 -0.62 -11.66 7.13
N VAL A 19 -1.05 -11.89 5.89
CA VAL A 19 -2.34 -11.40 5.40
C VAL A 19 -3.18 -12.60 4.99
N ARG A 20 -4.37 -12.72 5.58
CA ARG A 20 -5.35 -13.72 5.16
C ARG A 20 -6.12 -13.18 3.96
N LEU A 21 -6.10 -13.95 2.88
CA LEU A 21 -6.80 -13.60 1.65
C LEU A 21 -8.26 -14.06 1.71
N SER A 22 -9.13 -13.43 0.93
CA SER A 22 -10.57 -13.73 0.97
C SER A 22 -10.88 -15.17 0.52
N HIS A 23 -10.04 -15.75 -0.34
CA HIS A 23 -10.18 -17.15 -0.78
C HIS A 23 -9.55 -18.16 0.19
N GLY A 24 -9.01 -17.73 1.33
CA GLY A 24 -8.46 -18.60 2.36
C GLY A 24 -6.94 -18.79 2.34
N GLY A 25 -6.25 -18.28 1.33
CA GLY A 25 -4.79 -18.29 1.31
C GLY A 25 -4.19 -17.28 2.28
N VAL A 26 -2.88 -17.40 2.53
CA VAL A 26 -2.13 -16.48 3.39
C VAL A 26 -0.93 -15.95 2.63
N HIS A 27 -0.78 -14.62 2.61
CA HIS A 27 0.43 -13.96 2.15
C HIS A 27 1.33 -13.67 3.35
N THR A 28 2.62 -13.94 3.22
CA THR A 28 3.61 -13.57 4.23
C THR A 28 4.62 -12.62 3.62
N ALA A 29 4.66 -11.40 4.15
CA ALA A 29 5.61 -10.38 3.73
C ALA A 29 7.00 -10.63 4.34
N PRO A 30 8.08 -10.00 3.80
CA PRO A 30 9.41 -10.14 4.36
C PRO A 30 9.46 -9.81 5.85
N GLN A 31 10.27 -10.55 6.61
CA GLN A 31 10.33 -10.45 8.07
C GLN A 31 11.55 -9.69 8.58
N ALA A 32 12.51 -9.37 7.71
CA ALA A 32 13.75 -8.71 8.11
C ALA A 32 14.07 -7.54 7.17
N ASN A 33 14.87 -6.60 7.69
CA ASN A 33 15.37 -5.44 6.95
C ASN A 33 14.24 -4.55 6.39
N LEU A 34 13.18 -4.37 7.16
CA LEU A 34 12.04 -3.56 6.72
C LEU A 34 12.41 -2.11 6.42
N PRO A 35 13.25 -1.41 7.23
CA PRO A 35 13.68 -0.05 6.87
C PRO A 35 14.38 0.00 5.51
N GLY A 36 15.28 -0.93 5.23
CA GLY A 36 15.98 -0.99 3.94
C GLY A 36 15.05 -1.29 2.78
N LEU A 37 14.09 -2.19 2.97
CA LEU A 37 13.09 -2.51 1.95
C LEU A 37 12.16 -1.33 1.68
N TYR A 38 11.76 -0.61 2.71
CA TYR A 38 10.94 0.60 2.57
C TYR A 38 11.70 1.69 1.80
N ASP A 39 12.96 1.94 2.17
CA ASP A 39 13.79 2.93 1.49
C ASP A 39 14.03 2.57 0.02
N ALA A 40 14.25 1.28 -0.28
CA ALA A 40 14.38 0.81 -1.66
C ALA A 40 13.09 1.01 -2.45
N MET A 41 11.94 0.78 -1.82
CA MET A 41 10.63 1.06 -2.43
C MET A 41 10.50 2.55 -2.78
N LEU A 42 10.80 3.44 -1.84
CA LEU A 42 10.74 4.89 -2.07
C LEU A 42 11.69 5.32 -3.18
N ALA A 43 12.88 4.74 -3.25
CA ALA A 43 13.84 5.05 -4.30
C ALA A 43 13.30 4.68 -5.69
N ARG A 44 12.66 3.51 -5.81
CA ARG A 44 12.01 3.11 -7.08
C ARG A 44 10.87 4.03 -7.46
N LEU A 45 10.04 4.41 -6.50
CA LEU A 45 8.90 5.31 -6.74
C LEU A 45 9.36 6.73 -7.10
N GLY A 46 10.53 7.14 -6.61
CA GLY A 46 11.12 8.44 -6.93
C GLY A 46 11.48 8.62 -8.40
N SER A 47 11.56 7.52 -9.17
CA SER A 47 11.79 7.57 -10.62
C SER A 47 10.51 7.90 -11.40
N LEU A 48 9.34 7.78 -10.79
CA LEU A 48 8.06 8.09 -11.43
C LEU A 48 7.83 9.60 -11.41
N ARG A 49 7.62 10.18 -12.58
CA ARG A 49 7.48 11.63 -12.73
C ARG A 49 6.07 12.14 -12.49
N ASP A 50 5.05 11.32 -12.83
CA ASP A 50 3.66 11.70 -12.60
C ASP A 50 3.30 11.47 -11.13
N PRO A 51 2.95 12.53 -10.37
CA PRO A 51 2.59 12.38 -8.95
C PRO A 51 1.42 11.44 -8.70
N ARG A 52 0.48 11.34 -9.66
CA ARG A 52 -0.67 10.43 -9.54
C ARG A 52 -0.23 8.98 -9.64
N GLU A 53 0.64 8.68 -10.61
CA GLU A 53 1.20 7.34 -10.76
C GLU A 53 2.04 6.96 -9.53
N ALA A 54 2.87 7.86 -9.05
CA ALA A 54 3.67 7.65 -7.86
C ALA A 54 2.80 7.37 -6.62
N ALA A 55 1.71 8.12 -6.46
CA ALA A 55 0.78 7.92 -5.33
C ALA A 55 0.11 6.55 -5.39
N LEU A 56 -0.37 6.14 -6.57
CA LEU A 56 -1.01 4.83 -6.76
C LEU A 56 -0.01 3.69 -6.58
N ALA A 57 1.19 3.84 -7.12
CA ALA A 57 2.25 2.84 -6.97
C ALA A 57 2.69 2.69 -5.50
N TYR A 58 2.79 3.80 -4.75
CA TYR A 58 3.04 3.74 -3.32
C TYR A 58 1.94 2.97 -2.60
N PHE A 59 0.69 3.28 -2.90
CA PHE A 59 -0.46 2.62 -2.28
C PHE A 59 -0.37 1.10 -2.41
N ALA A 60 -0.16 0.60 -3.61
CA ALA A 60 -0.04 -0.84 -3.87
C ALA A 60 1.20 -1.45 -3.20
N ALA A 61 2.35 -0.82 -3.35
CA ALA A 61 3.62 -1.34 -2.83
C ALA A 61 3.65 -1.34 -1.30
N ALA A 62 3.12 -0.30 -0.66
CA ALA A 62 3.09 -0.21 0.80
C ALA A 62 2.13 -1.25 1.42
N ILE A 63 0.98 -1.49 0.79
CA ILE A 63 0.07 -2.56 1.23
C ILE A 63 0.75 -3.92 1.06
N HIS A 64 1.36 -4.17 -0.09
CA HIS A 64 2.05 -5.44 -0.35
C HIS A 64 3.15 -5.71 0.67
N GLY A 65 3.91 -4.69 1.04
CA GLY A 65 5.05 -4.82 1.95
C GLY A 65 4.66 -5.04 3.40
N GLN A 66 3.45 -4.67 3.80
CA GLN A 66 2.96 -4.86 5.19
C GLN A 66 3.97 -4.38 6.22
N PHE A 67 4.46 -3.13 6.07
CA PHE A 67 5.57 -2.62 6.87
C PHE A 67 5.22 -2.40 8.34
N TYR A 68 3.95 -2.19 8.66
CA TYR A 68 3.49 -1.91 10.01
C TYR A 68 2.86 -3.15 10.64
N PHE A 69 2.82 -3.16 11.96
CA PHE A 69 2.15 -4.23 12.70
C PHE A 69 0.65 -4.27 12.37
N ASP A 70 0.03 -3.10 12.28
CA ASP A 70 -1.39 -2.97 11.99
C ASP A 70 -1.63 -1.68 11.21
N GLY A 71 -2.80 -1.55 10.59
CA GLY A 71 -3.21 -0.34 9.89
C GLY A 71 -2.49 -0.09 8.57
N ASN A 72 -1.94 -1.12 7.92
CA ASN A 72 -1.20 -0.97 6.66
C ASN A 72 -2.03 -0.33 5.55
N LYS A 73 -3.30 -0.73 5.39
CA LYS A 73 -4.19 -0.15 4.39
C LYS A 73 -4.52 1.31 4.71
N ARG A 74 -4.76 1.63 5.98
CA ARG A 74 -5.02 3.02 6.40
C ARG A 74 -3.80 3.91 6.16
N ALA A 75 -2.62 3.46 6.57
CA ALA A 75 -1.39 4.22 6.38
C ALA A 75 -1.12 4.45 4.89
N ALA A 76 -1.27 3.43 4.05
CA ALA A 76 -1.08 3.53 2.61
C ALA A 76 -2.06 4.53 1.99
N ARG A 77 -3.34 4.50 2.39
CA ARG A 77 -4.35 5.44 1.91
C ARG A 77 -4.04 6.87 2.31
N LEU A 78 -3.63 7.10 3.56
CA LEU A 78 -3.28 8.43 4.04
C LEU A 78 -2.05 9.00 3.32
N MET A 79 -1.03 8.17 3.08
CA MET A 79 0.16 8.61 2.36
C MET A 79 -0.15 8.90 0.89
N MET A 80 -0.98 8.07 0.25
CA MET A 80 -1.45 8.31 -1.11
C MET A 80 -2.20 9.64 -1.19
N ALA A 81 -3.15 9.87 -0.27
CA ALA A 81 -3.93 11.10 -0.22
C ALA A 81 -3.03 12.32 -0.01
N GLY A 82 -2.09 12.25 0.93
CA GLY A 82 -1.17 13.34 1.21
C GLY A 82 -0.31 13.69 0.01
N HIS A 83 0.18 12.71 -0.72
CA HIS A 83 0.98 12.94 -1.91
C HIS A 83 0.18 13.60 -3.03
N LEU A 84 -1.04 13.12 -3.26
CA LEU A 84 -1.95 13.72 -4.25
C LEU A 84 -2.28 15.17 -3.90
N LEU A 85 -2.67 15.43 -2.66
CA LEU A 85 -3.00 16.78 -2.20
C LEU A 85 -1.80 17.72 -2.29
N ALA A 86 -0.60 17.25 -1.96
CA ALA A 86 0.63 18.05 -2.05
C ALA A 86 0.96 18.48 -3.48
N HIS A 87 0.44 17.75 -4.48
CA HIS A 87 0.67 18.05 -5.90
C HIS A 87 -0.56 18.65 -6.60
N GLY A 88 -1.55 19.11 -5.84
CA GLY A 88 -2.71 19.82 -6.37
C GLY A 88 -3.84 18.91 -6.88
N TYR A 89 -3.81 17.64 -6.56
CA TYR A 89 -4.87 16.69 -6.92
C TYR A 89 -5.77 16.41 -5.73
N ASP A 90 -6.99 15.95 -5.98
CA ASP A 90 -7.89 15.52 -4.93
C ASP A 90 -7.48 14.14 -4.38
N ALA A 91 -7.76 13.91 -3.12
CA ALA A 91 -7.57 12.60 -2.52
C ALA A 91 -8.53 11.59 -3.14
N ILE A 92 -8.06 10.33 -3.28
CA ILE A 92 -8.90 9.24 -3.77
C ILE A 92 -9.59 8.59 -2.58
N ASN A 93 -10.91 8.49 -2.66
CA ASN A 93 -11.73 7.75 -1.70
C ASN A 93 -12.24 6.48 -2.35
N ILE A 94 -12.16 5.36 -1.62
CA ILE A 94 -12.75 4.11 -2.04
C ILE A 94 -14.17 4.05 -1.46
N PRO A 95 -15.22 4.11 -2.29
CA PRO A 95 -16.60 4.08 -1.79
C PRO A 95 -16.89 2.79 -1.05
N TYR A 96 -17.68 2.88 0.01
CA TYR A 96 -18.08 1.71 0.78
C TYR A 96 -18.74 0.64 -0.10
N GLY A 97 -19.55 1.05 -1.06
CA GLY A 97 -20.23 0.11 -1.99
C GLY A 97 -19.29 -0.61 -2.95
N ARG A 98 -18.01 -0.24 -3.00
CA ARG A 98 -17.00 -0.87 -3.86
C ARG A 98 -15.97 -1.68 -3.06
N MET A 99 -16.21 -1.94 -1.79
CA MET A 99 -15.26 -2.69 -0.95
C MET A 99 -15.03 -4.13 -1.44
N SER A 100 -16.03 -4.75 -2.03
CA SER A 100 -15.88 -6.09 -2.62
C SER A 100 -14.87 -6.09 -3.77
N GLU A 101 -14.91 -5.07 -4.64
CA GLU A 101 -13.94 -4.90 -5.72
C GLU A 101 -12.53 -4.63 -5.16
N PHE A 102 -12.45 -3.84 -4.10
CA PHE A 102 -11.19 -3.57 -3.41
C PHE A 102 -10.57 -4.86 -2.88
N ASP A 103 -11.37 -5.68 -2.20
CA ASP A 103 -10.89 -6.96 -1.66
C ASP A 103 -10.40 -7.90 -2.77
N THR A 104 -11.08 -7.95 -3.90
CA THR A 104 -10.65 -8.73 -5.07
C THR A 104 -9.32 -8.22 -5.61
N ALA A 105 -9.16 -6.90 -5.73
CA ALA A 105 -7.91 -6.31 -6.19
C ALA A 105 -6.76 -6.56 -5.21
N LEU A 106 -7.02 -6.54 -3.91
CA LEU A 106 -6.04 -6.89 -2.88
C LEU A 106 -5.60 -8.36 -2.98
N ASP A 107 -6.55 -9.27 -3.17
CA ASP A 107 -6.21 -10.68 -3.35
C ASP A 107 -5.29 -10.89 -4.55
N ARG A 108 -5.56 -10.20 -5.66
CA ARG A 108 -4.69 -10.26 -6.84
C ARG A 108 -3.30 -9.72 -6.55
N LEU A 109 -3.20 -8.60 -5.83
CA LEU A 109 -1.91 -8.05 -5.45
C LEU A 109 -1.07 -9.09 -4.68
N PHE A 110 -1.66 -9.74 -3.69
CA PHE A 110 -0.93 -10.69 -2.86
C PHE A 110 -0.66 -12.01 -3.57
N ASP A 111 -1.58 -12.48 -4.41
CA ASP A 111 -1.41 -13.74 -5.14
C ASP A 111 -0.37 -13.63 -6.27
N THR A 112 -0.38 -12.51 -6.99
CA THR A 112 0.47 -12.35 -8.19
C THR A 112 1.69 -11.46 -7.95
N HIS A 113 1.75 -10.75 -6.81
CA HIS A 113 2.76 -9.73 -6.52
C HIS A 113 2.78 -8.59 -7.55
N ASP A 114 1.65 -8.38 -8.23
CA ASP A 114 1.46 -7.34 -9.24
C ASP A 114 0.34 -6.40 -8.79
N GLY A 115 0.67 -5.13 -8.60
CA GLY A 115 -0.25 -4.11 -8.11
C GLY A 115 -1.09 -3.44 -9.19
N THR A 116 -0.97 -3.85 -10.46
CA THR A 116 -1.62 -3.17 -11.57
C THR A 116 -3.13 -3.10 -11.39
N GLU A 117 -3.78 -4.20 -11.05
CA GLU A 117 -5.24 -4.25 -10.88
C GLU A 117 -5.69 -3.34 -9.72
N LEU A 118 -4.94 -3.34 -8.62
CA LEU A 118 -5.24 -2.46 -7.49
C LEU A 118 -5.08 -0.99 -7.87
N MET A 119 -4.02 -0.65 -8.61
CA MET A 119 -3.79 0.72 -9.06
C MET A 119 -4.90 1.18 -10.03
N VAL A 120 -5.31 0.33 -10.95
CA VAL A 120 -6.40 0.64 -11.88
C VAL A 120 -7.70 0.83 -11.12
N PHE A 121 -8.00 -0.03 -10.17
CA PHE A 121 -9.20 0.11 -9.33
C PHE A 121 -9.18 1.44 -8.55
N ALA A 122 -8.05 1.76 -7.89
CA ALA A 122 -7.95 3.00 -7.13
C ALA A 122 -8.08 4.23 -8.03
N ALA A 123 -7.46 4.21 -9.22
CA ALA A 123 -7.59 5.29 -10.19
C ALA A 123 -9.04 5.46 -10.65
N ASP A 124 -9.78 4.37 -10.82
CA ASP A 124 -11.20 4.40 -11.20
C ASP A 124 -12.09 4.97 -10.09
N CYS A 125 -11.64 4.93 -8.85
CA CYS A 125 -12.34 5.56 -7.73
C CYS A 125 -12.14 7.09 -7.69
N ALA A 126 -11.21 7.63 -8.46
CA ALA A 126 -11.01 9.07 -8.55
C ALA A 126 -12.19 9.71 -9.28
N SER A 127 -12.74 10.74 -8.68
CA SER A 127 -13.87 11.48 -9.28
C SER A 127 -13.41 12.67 -10.09
#